data_aa9f2b4502f17784f191dfa43ee4e802
#
_entry.id   aa9f2b4502f17784f191dfa43ee4e802
#
_cell.length_a   1.000
_cell.length_b   1.000
_cell.length_c   1.000
_cell.angle_alpha   90.00
_cell.angle_beta   90.00
_cell.angle_gamma   90.00
#
_symmetry.space_group_name_H-M   'P 1'
#
loop_
_entity.id
_entity.type
_entity.pdbx_description
1 polymer ?
#
loop_
_entity_poly.entity_id
_entity_poly.type
_entity_poly.pdbx_seq_one_letter_code
_entity_poly.pdbx_strand_id
1 'polypeptide(L)'
;VVHSFSKEKYGKKQKLIEWAKEFNVNVAKYHTHKSVDDAMLTMLCLKAECMKTNLSVEQILSDVAFKDDYVSNESILIQAEERAYRKEITEKIKRLYNKRNPKPRYKKLVGQSFEFDSKLLKDVDLAFELIKKIYECGGMVCEHLTGSGSVIFVDENIPEGLIQKIAKRKLKVVTVEQLDVL
;
A
#
# COMPACT_ATOMS: atom_id res chain seq x y z
N VAL A 1 -15.97 13.48 3.60
CA VAL A 1 -16.88 14.59 3.97
C VAL A 1 -16.05 15.80 4.38
N VAL A 2 -15.34 15.78 5.51
CA VAL A 2 -14.62 16.96 6.07
C VAL A 2 -13.64 17.59 5.08
N HIS A 3 -12.82 16.81 4.40
CA HIS A 3 -11.82 17.31 3.45
C HIS A 3 -12.43 17.91 2.19
N SER A 4 -13.50 17.31 1.65
CA SER A 4 -14.19 17.83 0.46
C SER A 4 -14.90 19.12 0.80
N PHE A 5 -15.64 19.14 1.91
CA PHE A 5 -16.33 20.32 2.40
C PHE A 5 -15.37 21.49 2.67
N SER A 6 -14.28 21.28 3.40
CA SER A 6 -13.35 22.36 3.73
C SER A 6 -12.60 22.89 2.50
N LYS A 7 -12.26 22.03 1.54
CA LYS A 7 -11.60 22.45 0.31
C LYS A 7 -12.49 23.35 -0.54
N GLU A 8 -13.78 23.03 -0.64
CA GLU A 8 -14.72 23.75 -1.46
C GLU A 8 -15.12 25.08 -0.82
N LYS A 9 -15.40 25.06 0.49
CA LYS A 9 -15.85 26.24 1.22
C LYS A 9 -14.71 27.21 1.59
N TYR A 10 -13.54 26.69 1.93
CA TYR A 10 -12.43 27.51 2.44
C TYR A 10 -11.20 27.51 1.52
N GLY A 11 -11.29 26.88 0.36
CA GLY A 11 -10.19 26.80 -0.62
C GLY A 11 -8.99 25.94 -0.17
N LYS A 12 -9.04 25.37 1.04
CA LYS A 12 -7.97 24.52 1.60
C LYS A 12 -8.53 23.34 2.37
N LYS A 13 -7.79 22.24 2.38
CA LYS A 13 -8.10 21.08 3.23
C LYS A 13 -7.81 21.44 4.68
N GLN A 14 -8.82 21.37 5.54
CA GLN A 14 -8.65 21.49 6.99
C GLN A 14 -8.73 20.14 7.67
N LYS A 15 -8.02 19.99 8.79
CA LYS A 15 -8.19 18.85 9.68
C LYS A 15 -9.48 19.03 10.51
N LEU A 16 -10.12 17.92 10.85
CA LEU A 16 -11.35 17.94 11.65
C LEU A 16 -11.21 18.73 12.96
N ILE A 17 -10.06 18.61 13.62
CA ILE A 17 -9.77 19.37 14.85
C ILE A 17 -9.67 20.88 14.60
N GLU A 18 -9.08 21.30 13.50
CA GLU A 18 -8.96 22.71 13.13
C GLU A 18 -10.34 23.31 12.86
N TRP A 19 -11.17 22.55 12.15
CA TRP A 19 -12.56 22.92 11.89
C TRP A 19 -13.37 23.01 13.19
N ALA A 20 -13.24 22.03 14.09
CA ALA A 20 -13.90 22.03 15.39
C ALA A 20 -13.50 23.23 16.27
N LYS A 21 -12.21 23.60 16.26
CA LYS A 21 -11.72 24.78 17.00
C LYS A 21 -12.29 26.09 16.46
N GLU A 22 -12.44 26.20 15.13
CA GLU A 22 -13.03 27.39 14.49
C GLU A 22 -14.47 27.64 14.96
N PHE A 23 -15.21 26.59 15.28
CA PHE A 23 -16.56 26.66 15.84
C PHE A 23 -16.63 26.59 17.36
N ASN A 24 -15.50 26.71 18.06
CA ASN A 24 -15.43 26.58 19.52
C ASN A 24 -16.01 25.25 20.06
N VAL A 25 -15.95 24.19 19.25
CA VAL A 25 -16.33 22.85 19.70
C VAL A 25 -15.27 22.33 20.66
N ASN A 26 -15.68 21.87 21.84
CA ASN A 26 -14.74 21.33 22.82
C ASN A 26 -14.17 19.98 22.35
N VAL A 27 -12.96 20.02 21.80
CA VAL A 27 -12.27 18.83 21.26
C VAL A 27 -11.64 17.94 22.34
N ALA A 28 -11.48 18.43 23.58
CA ALA A 28 -10.80 17.70 24.64
C ALA A 28 -11.54 16.42 25.08
N LYS A 29 -12.82 16.31 24.77
CA LYS A 29 -13.66 15.14 25.07
C LYS A 29 -13.55 14.02 24.03
N TYR A 30 -12.89 14.26 22.89
CA TYR A 30 -12.86 13.34 21.75
C TYR A 30 -11.44 12.88 21.48
N HIS A 31 -11.29 11.57 21.28
CA HIS A 31 -10.02 10.95 20.90
C HIS A 31 -9.95 10.87 19.37
N THR A 32 -9.14 11.70 18.76
CA THR A 32 -8.93 11.66 17.31
C THR A 32 -8.41 10.32 16.85
N HIS A 33 -8.83 9.92 15.63
CA HIS A 33 -8.60 8.61 15.03
C HIS A 33 -9.40 7.45 15.64
N LYS A 34 -10.42 7.76 16.46
CA LYS A 34 -11.49 6.82 16.79
C LYS A 34 -12.72 7.15 15.97
N SER A 35 -13.20 6.20 15.18
CA SER A 35 -14.28 6.42 14.19
C SER A 35 -15.54 7.06 14.79
N VAL A 36 -15.91 6.68 16.01
CA VAL A 36 -17.09 7.22 16.71
C VAL A 36 -16.85 8.67 17.13
N ASP A 37 -15.68 8.98 17.69
CA ASP A 37 -15.34 10.32 18.15
C ASP A 37 -15.19 11.27 16.95
N ASP A 38 -14.60 10.81 15.84
CA ASP A 38 -14.48 11.57 14.62
C ASP A 38 -15.87 11.85 13.98
N ALA A 39 -16.79 10.87 14.01
CA ALA A 39 -18.15 11.04 13.53
C ALA A 39 -18.93 12.06 14.38
N MET A 40 -18.83 11.95 15.70
CA MET A 40 -19.47 12.89 16.63
C MET A 40 -18.93 14.32 16.46
N LEU A 41 -17.61 14.45 16.32
CA LEU A 41 -16.97 15.75 16.11
C LEU A 41 -17.40 16.37 14.76
N THR A 42 -17.49 15.56 13.71
CA THR A 42 -18.01 16.00 12.39
C THR A 42 -19.44 16.48 12.49
N MET A 43 -20.31 15.75 13.18
CA MET A 43 -21.70 16.13 13.41
C MET A 43 -21.81 17.48 14.16
N LEU A 44 -21.01 17.69 15.19
CA LEU A 44 -20.99 18.93 15.95
C LEU A 44 -20.52 20.11 15.11
N CYS A 45 -19.50 19.91 14.26
CA CYS A 45 -19.04 20.94 13.34
C CYS A 45 -20.11 21.29 12.30
N LEU A 46 -20.79 20.31 11.71
CA LEU A 46 -21.91 20.55 10.79
C LEU A 46 -23.06 21.30 11.47
N LYS A 47 -23.42 20.90 12.69
CA LYS A 47 -24.45 21.60 13.48
C LYS A 47 -24.08 23.06 13.74
N ALA A 48 -22.82 23.32 14.12
CA ALA A 48 -22.35 24.69 14.34
C ALA A 48 -22.35 25.51 13.03
N GLU A 49 -22.00 24.90 11.92
CA GLU A 49 -22.08 25.52 10.60
C GLU A 49 -23.52 25.88 10.22
N CYS A 50 -24.49 24.97 10.43
CA CYS A 50 -25.89 25.22 10.23
C CYS A 50 -26.38 26.42 11.06
N MET A 51 -25.99 26.50 12.31
CA MET A 51 -26.35 27.61 13.20
C MET A 51 -25.74 28.94 12.74
N LYS A 52 -24.50 28.92 12.22
CA LYS A 52 -23.81 30.12 11.74
C LYS A 52 -24.39 30.62 10.42
N THR A 53 -24.78 29.72 9.54
CA THR A 53 -25.26 30.05 8.20
C THR A 53 -26.79 30.16 8.10
N ASN A 54 -27.50 29.68 9.11
CA ASN A 54 -28.97 29.51 9.11
C ASN A 54 -29.48 28.62 7.96
N LEU A 55 -28.67 27.66 7.53
CA LEU A 55 -29.00 26.69 6.49
C LEU A 55 -29.19 25.30 7.09
N SER A 56 -29.98 24.45 6.45
CA SER A 56 -30.08 23.05 6.81
C SER A 56 -28.82 22.26 6.41
N VAL A 57 -28.63 21.07 6.98
CA VAL A 57 -27.51 20.18 6.61
C VAL A 57 -27.59 19.84 5.12
N GLU A 58 -28.78 19.57 4.60
CA GLU A 58 -29.01 19.26 3.19
C GLU A 58 -28.60 20.43 2.28
N GLN A 59 -28.95 21.67 2.67
CA GLN A 59 -28.56 22.85 1.93
C GLN A 59 -27.05 23.10 1.96
N ILE A 60 -26.41 22.91 3.11
CA ILE A 60 -24.95 23.04 3.23
C ILE A 60 -24.23 21.98 2.40
N LEU A 61 -24.76 20.76 2.35
CA LEU A 61 -24.16 19.65 1.62
C LEU A 61 -24.50 19.65 0.13
N SER A 62 -25.60 20.28 -0.30
CA SER A 62 -25.98 20.36 -1.73
C SER A 62 -24.99 21.16 -2.55
N ASP A 63 -24.38 22.18 -1.96
CA ASP A 63 -23.37 23.02 -2.62
C ASP A 63 -21.98 22.37 -2.66
N VAL A 64 -21.80 21.30 -1.89
CA VAL A 64 -20.58 20.53 -1.91
C VAL A 64 -20.69 19.46 -2.98
N ALA A 65 -20.08 19.71 -4.14
CA ALA A 65 -19.90 18.66 -5.14
C ALA A 65 -19.08 17.53 -4.51
N PHE A 66 -19.77 16.55 -3.94
CA PHE A 66 -19.16 15.27 -3.58
C PHE A 66 -18.78 14.59 -4.90
N LYS A 67 -17.65 15.03 -5.49
CA LYS A 67 -17.08 14.35 -6.64
C LYS A 67 -16.85 12.93 -6.21
N ASP A 68 -17.47 12.00 -6.93
CA ASP A 68 -17.17 10.58 -7.16
C ASP A 68 -16.29 9.79 -6.16
N ASP A 69 -15.94 10.39 -5.03
CA ASP A 69 -15.27 9.72 -3.90
C ASP A 69 -16.26 8.97 -2.99
N TYR A 70 -17.53 8.84 -3.43
CA TYR A 70 -18.47 7.95 -2.75
C TYR A 70 -18.06 6.51 -3.06
N VAL A 71 -17.19 6.01 -2.21
CA VAL A 71 -16.85 4.59 -2.20
C VAL A 71 -18.08 3.86 -1.68
N SER A 72 -18.78 3.12 -2.54
CA SER A 72 -19.92 2.31 -2.10
C SER A 72 -19.49 1.33 -1.02
N ASN A 73 -20.41 0.91 -0.14
CA ASN A 73 -20.12 -0.13 0.87
C ASN A 73 -19.54 -1.38 0.22
N GLU A 74 -19.99 -1.72 -0.98
CA GLU A 74 -19.47 -2.83 -1.77
C GLU A 74 -18.00 -2.60 -2.16
N SER A 75 -17.63 -1.41 -2.63
CA SER A 75 -16.24 -1.06 -2.94
C SER A 75 -15.34 -1.08 -1.69
N ILE A 76 -15.87 -0.73 -0.52
CA ILE A 76 -15.13 -0.82 0.75
C ILE A 76 -14.87 -2.28 1.12
N LEU A 77 -15.86 -3.16 0.94
CA LEU A 77 -15.71 -4.59 1.20
C LEU A 77 -14.70 -5.22 0.25
N ILE A 78 -14.80 -4.94 -1.06
CA ILE A 78 -13.85 -5.42 -2.06
C ILE A 78 -12.42 -4.97 -1.72
N GLN A 79 -12.22 -3.70 -1.38
CA GLN A 79 -10.90 -3.20 -0.97
C GLN A 79 -10.40 -3.85 0.33
N ALA A 80 -11.28 -4.18 1.27
CA ALA A 80 -10.91 -4.86 2.50
C ALA A 80 -10.48 -6.31 2.22
N GLU A 81 -11.20 -7.02 1.35
CA GLU A 81 -10.85 -8.37 0.92
C GLU A 81 -9.52 -8.40 0.15
N GLU A 82 -9.31 -7.48 -0.78
CA GLU A 82 -8.03 -7.34 -1.48
C GLU A 82 -6.86 -7.07 -0.53
N ARG A 83 -7.06 -6.20 0.46
CA ARG A 83 -6.01 -5.93 1.48
C ARG A 83 -5.73 -7.15 2.33
N ALA A 84 -6.75 -7.90 2.73
CA ALA A 84 -6.61 -9.13 3.50
C ALA A 84 -5.85 -10.19 2.69
N TYR A 85 -6.22 -10.37 1.43
CA TYR A 85 -5.54 -11.26 0.49
C TYR A 85 -4.06 -10.88 0.31
N ARG A 86 -3.77 -9.62 -0.02
CA ARG A 86 -2.38 -9.13 -0.17
C ARG A 86 -1.55 -9.35 1.09
N LYS A 87 -2.15 -9.14 2.26
CA LYS A 87 -1.50 -9.38 3.55
C LYS A 87 -1.16 -10.85 3.71
N GLU A 88 -2.09 -11.76 3.41
CA GLU A 88 -1.88 -13.21 3.48
C GLU A 88 -0.75 -13.65 2.57
N ILE A 89 -0.75 -13.22 1.29
CA ILE A 89 0.33 -13.56 0.35
C ILE A 89 1.67 -12.99 0.81
N THR A 90 1.70 -11.75 1.31
CA THR A 90 2.92 -11.15 1.86
C THR A 90 3.49 -11.95 3.03
N GLU A 91 2.64 -12.48 3.91
CA GLU A 91 3.10 -13.36 5.00
C GLU A 91 3.63 -14.71 4.48
N LYS A 92 3.04 -15.27 3.42
CA LYS A 92 3.57 -16.46 2.74
C LYS A 92 4.95 -16.20 2.14
N ILE A 93 5.11 -15.05 1.45
CA ILE A 93 6.39 -14.60 0.92
C ILE A 93 7.44 -14.52 2.03
N LYS A 94 7.15 -13.83 3.13
CA LYS A 94 8.08 -13.68 4.27
C LYS A 94 8.54 -15.02 4.84
N ARG A 95 7.69 -16.02 4.83
CA ARG A 95 8.04 -17.37 5.31
C ARG A 95 9.09 -18.07 4.43
N LEU A 96 9.18 -17.73 3.17
CA LEU A 96 10.12 -18.30 2.20
C LEU A 96 11.41 -17.48 2.07
N TYR A 97 11.37 -16.20 2.42
CA TYR A 97 12.55 -15.33 2.35
C TYR A 97 13.69 -15.81 3.23
N ASN A 98 14.91 -15.70 2.72
CA ASN A 98 16.16 -16.07 3.38
C ASN A 98 16.24 -17.55 3.82
N LYS A 99 15.36 -18.39 3.29
CA LYS A 99 15.35 -19.83 3.60
C LYS A 99 15.83 -20.64 2.41
N ARG A 100 16.60 -21.67 2.71
CA ARG A 100 16.98 -22.71 1.74
C ARG A 100 16.05 -23.91 1.90
N ASN A 101 15.62 -24.48 0.79
CA ASN A 101 14.87 -25.72 0.82
C ASN A 101 15.83 -26.89 1.08
N PRO A 102 15.72 -27.64 2.20
CA PRO A 102 16.58 -28.76 2.48
C PRO A 102 16.34 -29.95 1.54
N LYS A 103 15.13 -30.02 0.93
CA LYS A 103 14.73 -31.09 0.00
C LYS A 103 14.06 -30.47 -1.23
N PRO A 104 14.83 -29.82 -2.11
CA PRO A 104 14.24 -29.19 -3.30
C PRO A 104 13.75 -30.29 -4.26
N ARG A 105 12.61 -29.99 -4.90
CA ARG A 105 12.01 -30.85 -5.95
C ARG A 105 12.94 -30.93 -7.16
N TYR A 106 13.57 -29.80 -7.48
CA TYR A 106 14.55 -29.68 -8.57
C TYR A 106 15.83 -29.06 -7.99
N LYS A 107 16.99 -29.45 -8.52
CA LYS A 107 18.29 -28.95 -8.01
C LYS A 107 18.95 -27.93 -8.94
N LYS A 108 18.18 -27.30 -9.84
CA LYS A 108 18.69 -26.40 -10.87
C LYS A 108 19.29 -25.11 -10.32
N LEU A 109 18.79 -24.61 -9.19
CA LEU A 109 19.18 -23.33 -8.61
C LEU A 109 19.91 -23.47 -7.27
N VAL A 110 20.40 -24.66 -6.95
CA VAL A 110 21.11 -24.90 -5.69
C VAL A 110 22.35 -24.00 -5.61
N GLY A 111 22.48 -23.29 -4.47
CA GLY A 111 23.57 -22.33 -4.24
C GLY A 111 23.39 -20.96 -4.86
N GLN A 112 22.34 -20.74 -5.65
CA GLN A 112 22.03 -19.43 -6.20
C GLN A 112 21.16 -18.62 -5.25
N SER A 113 21.40 -17.30 -5.20
CA SER A 113 20.64 -16.35 -4.40
C SER A 113 20.08 -15.25 -5.29
N PHE A 114 18.88 -14.83 -5.02
CA PHE A 114 18.13 -13.89 -5.82
C PHE A 114 17.60 -12.73 -4.96
N GLU A 115 17.64 -11.51 -5.49
CA GLU A 115 16.97 -10.32 -4.94
C GLU A 115 15.91 -9.87 -5.96
N PHE A 116 14.72 -9.56 -5.50
CA PHE A 116 13.65 -9.07 -6.37
C PHE A 116 13.67 -7.55 -6.42
N ASP A 117 13.46 -6.99 -7.59
CA ASP A 117 13.24 -5.56 -7.73
C ASP A 117 11.94 -5.13 -7.05
N SER A 118 11.93 -3.87 -6.61
CA SER A 118 10.78 -3.27 -5.92
C SER A 118 9.49 -3.22 -6.76
N LYS A 119 9.62 -3.11 -8.09
CA LYS A 119 8.46 -3.18 -9.00
C LYS A 119 7.83 -4.57 -8.99
N LEU A 120 8.66 -5.62 -9.04
CA LEU A 120 8.21 -7.00 -9.01
C LEU A 120 7.49 -7.33 -7.70
N LEU A 121 7.96 -6.79 -6.58
CA LEU A 121 7.34 -7.00 -5.27
C LEU A 121 5.97 -6.31 -5.11
N LYS A 122 5.60 -5.39 -6.01
CA LYS A 122 4.25 -4.78 -6.02
C LYS A 122 3.19 -5.74 -6.56
N ASP A 123 3.58 -6.62 -7.48
CA ASP A 123 2.75 -7.73 -7.92
C ASP A 123 3.00 -8.93 -7.00
N VAL A 124 2.21 -9.00 -5.92
CA VAL A 124 2.42 -9.99 -4.85
C VAL A 124 2.17 -11.42 -5.32
N ASP A 125 1.28 -11.61 -6.28
CA ASP A 125 0.94 -12.92 -6.82
C ASP A 125 2.08 -13.46 -7.68
N LEU A 126 2.55 -12.67 -8.62
CA LEU A 126 3.71 -13.01 -9.45
C LEU A 126 4.95 -13.22 -8.59
N ALA A 127 5.21 -12.32 -7.64
CA ALA A 127 6.34 -12.45 -6.73
C ALA A 127 6.28 -13.77 -5.93
N PHE A 128 5.11 -14.13 -5.41
CA PHE A 128 4.94 -15.37 -4.66
C PHE A 128 5.19 -16.61 -5.49
N GLU A 129 4.63 -16.69 -6.70
CA GLU A 129 4.82 -17.83 -7.60
C GLU A 129 6.30 -17.99 -8.00
N LEU A 130 7.00 -16.90 -8.30
CA LEU A 130 8.42 -16.93 -8.62
C LEU A 130 9.28 -17.35 -7.43
N ILE A 131 8.99 -16.83 -6.23
CA ILE A 131 9.71 -17.22 -4.99
C ILE A 131 9.51 -18.70 -4.70
N LYS A 132 8.30 -19.20 -4.85
CA LYS A 132 7.97 -20.60 -4.67
C LYS A 132 8.73 -21.48 -5.68
N LYS A 133 8.75 -21.11 -6.95
CA LYS A 133 9.49 -21.79 -8.01
C LYS A 133 10.99 -21.83 -7.72
N ILE A 134 11.60 -20.70 -7.35
CA ILE A 134 13.02 -20.62 -6.96
C ILE A 134 13.29 -21.54 -5.76
N TYR A 135 12.44 -21.50 -4.75
CA TYR A 135 12.57 -22.33 -3.55
C TYR A 135 12.47 -23.83 -3.86
N GLU A 136 11.50 -24.23 -4.70
CA GLU A 136 11.35 -25.62 -5.16
C GLU A 136 12.54 -26.10 -5.99
N CYS A 137 13.22 -25.19 -6.71
CA CYS A 137 14.43 -25.47 -7.47
C CYS A 137 15.73 -25.41 -6.63
N GLY A 138 15.63 -25.18 -5.32
CA GLY A 138 16.77 -25.14 -4.40
C GLY A 138 17.52 -23.82 -4.34
N GLY A 139 17.00 -22.77 -4.99
CA GLY A 139 17.48 -21.40 -4.85
C GLY A 139 17.01 -20.74 -3.55
N MET A 140 17.52 -19.55 -3.28
CA MET A 140 17.14 -18.74 -2.12
C MET A 140 16.80 -17.32 -2.58
N VAL A 141 15.71 -16.77 -2.08
CA VAL A 141 15.36 -15.34 -2.30
C VAL A 141 15.70 -14.55 -1.05
N CYS A 142 16.42 -13.46 -1.22
CA CYS A 142 16.87 -12.58 -0.16
C CYS A 142 16.29 -11.18 -0.33
N GLU A 143 16.01 -10.51 0.78
CA GLU A 143 15.59 -9.11 0.76
C GLU A 143 16.68 -8.21 0.18
N HIS A 144 17.94 -8.48 0.56
CA HIS A 144 19.12 -7.85 0.01
C HIS A 144 20.25 -8.86 -0.18
N LEU A 145 20.84 -8.87 -1.36
CA LEU A 145 22.04 -9.68 -1.61
C LEU A 145 23.24 -9.05 -0.92
N THR A 146 23.91 -9.81 -0.08
CA THR A 146 25.17 -9.40 0.60
C THR A 146 26.40 -9.73 -0.21
N GLY A 147 26.32 -10.65 -1.17
CA GLY A 147 27.41 -11.10 -2.04
C GLY A 147 26.99 -11.12 -3.51
N SER A 148 27.62 -12.01 -4.28
CA SER A 148 27.25 -12.25 -5.67
C SER A 148 25.93 -12.99 -5.74
N GLY A 149 25.08 -12.63 -6.70
CA GLY A 149 23.78 -13.26 -6.94
C GLY A 149 23.10 -12.63 -8.14
N SER A 150 21.82 -12.91 -8.30
CA SER A 150 21.03 -12.38 -9.41
C SER A 150 19.92 -11.47 -8.90
N VAL A 151 19.73 -10.33 -9.57
CA VAL A 151 18.59 -9.45 -9.34
C VAL A 151 17.55 -9.71 -10.42
N ILE A 152 16.31 -9.93 -10.01
CA ILE A 152 15.21 -10.23 -10.92
C ILE A 152 14.37 -8.98 -11.14
N PHE A 153 14.16 -8.64 -12.41
CA PHE A 153 13.34 -7.54 -12.87
C PHE A 153 12.14 -8.03 -13.68
N VAL A 154 11.08 -7.22 -13.71
CA VAL A 154 9.89 -7.49 -14.54
C VAL A 154 10.23 -7.33 -16.03
N ASP A 155 11.04 -6.32 -16.33
CA ASP A 155 11.44 -5.97 -17.69
C ASP A 155 12.93 -5.61 -17.76
N GLU A 156 13.44 -5.35 -18.95
CA GLU A 156 14.84 -4.96 -19.15
C GLU A 156 15.15 -3.50 -18.74
N ASN A 157 14.14 -2.73 -18.33
CA ASN A 157 14.32 -1.33 -17.93
C ASN A 157 14.82 -1.22 -16.49
N ILE A 158 16.12 -1.32 -16.32
CA ILE A 158 16.77 -1.20 -15.03
C ILE A 158 16.87 0.29 -14.64
N PRO A 159 16.35 0.70 -13.47
CA PRO A 159 16.50 2.06 -12.99
C PRO A 159 17.97 2.48 -12.87
N GLU A 160 18.34 3.68 -13.35
CA GLU A 160 19.73 4.16 -13.36
C GLU A 160 20.40 4.06 -11.98
N GLY A 161 19.68 4.35 -10.89
CA GLY A 161 20.20 4.23 -9.53
C GLY A 161 20.60 2.82 -9.11
N LEU A 162 20.09 1.77 -9.81
CA LEU A 162 20.45 0.39 -9.54
C LEU A 162 21.61 -0.11 -10.40
N ILE A 163 21.87 0.50 -11.55
CA ILE A 163 22.95 0.11 -12.46
C ILE A 163 24.29 0.17 -11.71
N GLN A 164 24.55 1.23 -10.96
CA GLN A 164 25.79 1.37 -10.16
C GLN A 164 25.89 0.31 -9.07
N LYS A 165 24.78 -0.03 -8.39
CA LYS A 165 24.72 -1.08 -7.38
C LYS A 165 25.02 -2.45 -7.98
N ILE A 166 24.45 -2.74 -9.14
CA ILE A 166 24.65 -4.00 -9.88
C ILE A 166 26.10 -4.14 -10.27
N ALA A 167 26.70 -3.11 -10.90
CA ALA A 167 28.09 -3.09 -11.31
C ALA A 167 29.05 -3.25 -10.11
N LYS A 168 28.86 -2.46 -9.03
CA LYS A 168 29.70 -2.51 -7.83
C LYS A 168 29.70 -3.88 -7.15
N ARG A 169 28.56 -4.56 -7.13
CA ARG A 169 28.40 -5.87 -6.48
C ARG A 169 28.58 -7.06 -7.40
N LYS A 170 28.83 -6.82 -8.70
CA LYS A 170 28.94 -7.87 -9.73
C LYS A 170 27.70 -8.77 -9.78
N LEU A 171 26.51 -8.19 -9.59
CA LEU A 171 25.25 -8.91 -9.63
C LEU A 171 24.91 -9.26 -11.08
N LYS A 172 24.31 -10.42 -11.27
CA LYS A 172 23.69 -10.79 -12.55
C LYS A 172 22.28 -10.18 -12.61
N VAL A 173 21.86 -9.78 -13.78
CA VAL A 173 20.50 -9.35 -14.06
C VAL A 173 19.77 -10.48 -14.76
N VAL A 174 18.59 -10.80 -14.28
CA VAL A 174 17.72 -11.85 -14.84
C VAL A 174 16.32 -11.26 -14.97
N THR A 175 15.69 -11.41 -16.14
CA THR A 175 14.28 -11.05 -16.28
C THR A 175 13.37 -12.18 -15.83
N VAL A 176 12.10 -11.86 -15.56
CA VAL A 176 11.09 -12.87 -15.20
C VAL A 176 10.98 -13.93 -16.30
N GLU A 177 10.99 -13.54 -17.57
CA GLU A 177 10.92 -14.44 -18.72
C GLU A 177 12.10 -15.43 -18.76
N GLN A 178 13.30 -14.95 -18.44
CA GLN A 178 14.49 -15.82 -18.36
C GLN A 178 14.41 -16.83 -17.21
N LEU A 179 13.69 -16.48 -16.15
CA LEU A 179 13.47 -17.37 -15.02
C LEU A 179 12.43 -18.47 -15.34
N ASP A 180 11.49 -18.17 -16.23
CA ASP A 180 10.45 -19.13 -16.66
C ASP A 180 11.00 -20.27 -17.54
N VAL A 181 12.15 -20.07 -18.17
CA VAL A 181 12.83 -21.08 -18.98
C VAL A 181 13.62 -22.08 -18.11
N LEU A 182 13.76 -21.82 -16.82
CA LEU A 182 14.45 -22.66 -15.84
C LEU A 182 13.51 -23.70 -15.22
#